data_cf193a96357af29c2b8abccc8b9699b9
#
_entry.id   cf193a96357af29c2b8abccc8b9699b9
#
_cell.length_a   1.000
_cell.length_b   1.000
_cell.length_c   1.000
_cell.angle_alpha   90.00
_cell.angle_beta   90.00
_cell.angle_gamma   90.00
#
_symmetry.space_group_name_H-M   'P 1'
#
loop_
_entity.id
_entity.type
_entity.pdbx_description
1 polymer ?
#
loop_
_entity_poly.entity_id
_entity_poly.type
_entity_poly.pdbx_seq_one_letter_code
_entity_poly.pdbx_strand_id
1 'polypeptide(L)'
;MQAMFNSAAQSGNVVYFDHGAYLVKSTINIPPNVKITGECLPIIMATGPFFSDQNNPKPMWSVGTPGQLGTVEISDLVFETQGPVPGAIIIEWNIAADNATTQASAGIWDAHWRIGGSAGTQLQMDTCLKNPGVTTTLASSASCQGAFMLLHVTPQANGYFENTWGWVADHELDMGTRDQIDIYNGRSVIHAQSNLPSY
;
A
#
# COMPACT_ATOMS: atom_id res chain seq x y z
N MET A 1 8.73 -13.74 -4.56
CA MET A 1 7.35 -13.45 -4.08
C MET A 1 6.27 -13.99 -5.02
N GLN A 2 6.24 -13.67 -6.33
CA GLN A 2 5.19 -14.17 -7.25
C GLN A 2 5.03 -15.70 -7.26
N ALA A 3 6.14 -16.45 -7.37
CA ALA A 3 6.11 -17.92 -7.36
C ALA A 3 5.52 -18.51 -6.07
N MET A 4 5.76 -17.86 -4.93
CA MET A 4 5.20 -18.25 -3.63
C MET A 4 3.67 -18.15 -3.61
N PHE A 5 3.10 -17.05 -4.11
CA PHE A 5 1.65 -16.89 -4.19
C PHE A 5 1.03 -17.89 -5.17
N ASN A 6 1.66 -18.11 -6.32
CA ASN A 6 1.18 -19.11 -7.28
C ASN A 6 1.17 -20.52 -6.70
N SER A 7 2.19 -20.86 -5.93
CA SER A 7 2.27 -22.16 -5.23
C SER A 7 1.21 -22.29 -4.14
N ALA A 8 1.01 -21.23 -3.35
CA ALA A 8 0.01 -21.21 -2.29
C ALA A 8 -1.41 -21.37 -2.82
N ALA A 9 -1.74 -20.69 -3.93
CA ALA A 9 -3.04 -20.83 -4.59
C ALA A 9 -3.36 -22.24 -5.05
N GLN A 10 -2.33 -23.02 -5.42
CA GLN A 10 -2.47 -24.41 -5.86
C GLN A 10 -2.51 -25.41 -4.71
N SER A 11 -1.72 -25.16 -3.65
CA SER A 11 -1.57 -26.08 -2.54
C SER A 11 -2.56 -25.84 -1.40
N GLY A 12 -3.19 -24.66 -1.34
CA GLY A 12 -4.00 -24.23 -0.21
C GLY A 12 -3.19 -23.84 1.03
N ASN A 13 -1.87 -23.73 0.91
CA ASN A 13 -1.01 -23.32 2.01
C ASN A 13 -1.18 -21.81 2.29
N VAL A 14 -1.00 -21.44 3.55
CA VAL A 14 -0.94 -20.04 3.97
C VAL A 14 0.43 -19.48 3.60
N VAL A 15 0.44 -18.30 3.00
CA VAL A 15 1.66 -17.51 2.81
C VAL A 15 1.93 -16.75 4.10
N TYR A 16 3.05 -17.03 4.71
CA TYR A 16 3.47 -16.44 5.96
C TYR A 16 4.68 -15.53 5.73
N PHE A 17 4.58 -14.31 6.22
CA PHE A 17 5.69 -13.36 6.22
C PHE A 17 6.29 -13.25 7.62
N ASP A 18 7.55 -13.62 7.77
CA ASP A 18 8.32 -13.34 8.98
C ASP A 18 8.44 -11.83 9.19
N HIS A 19 8.69 -11.43 10.43
CA HIS A 19 8.99 -10.01 10.73
C HIS A 19 10.14 -9.49 9.87
N GLY A 20 9.92 -8.35 9.21
CA GLY A 20 10.92 -7.72 8.34
C GLY A 20 10.31 -6.78 7.31
N ALA A 21 11.16 -6.21 6.46
CA ALA A 21 10.75 -5.35 5.36
C ALA A 21 11.02 -6.00 4.01
N TYR A 22 10.01 -6.08 3.16
CA TYR A 22 10.04 -6.75 1.87
C TYR A 22 9.85 -5.74 0.74
N LEU A 23 10.90 -5.53 -0.05
CA LEU A 23 10.87 -4.56 -1.15
C LEU A 23 10.27 -5.17 -2.41
N VAL A 24 9.28 -4.49 -2.95
CA VAL A 24 8.56 -4.86 -4.18
C VAL A 24 8.91 -3.85 -5.27
N LYS A 25 9.51 -4.31 -6.36
CA LYS A 25 10.02 -3.47 -7.46
C LYS A 25 9.17 -3.51 -8.73
N SER A 26 8.14 -4.33 -8.75
CA SER A 26 7.16 -4.44 -9.84
C SER A 26 5.89 -5.08 -9.32
N THR A 27 4.79 -4.99 -10.07
CA THR A 27 3.51 -5.57 -9.67
C THR A 27 3.65 -7.06 -9.32
N ILE A 28 3.07 -7.42 -8.18
CA ILE A 28 2.84 -8.81 -7.77
C ILE A 28 1.34 -9.10 -7.92
N ASN A 29 1.03 -10.13 -8.69
CA ASN A 29 -0.34 -10.58 -8.87
C ASN A 29 -0.70 -11.61 -7.80
N ILE A 30 -1.69 -11.31 -6.97
CA ILE A 30 -2.20 -12.22 -5.95
C ILE A 30 -3.35 -13.00 -6.59
N PRO A 31 -3.19 -14.30 -6.85
CA PRO A 31 -4.28 -15.11 -7.41
C PRO A 31 -5.38 -15.35 -6.36
N PRO A 32 -6.59 -15.77 -6.79
CA PRO A 32 -7.60 -16.20 -5.84
C PRO A 32 -7.16 -17.44 -5.04
N ASN A 33 -7.86 -17.69 -3.95
CA ASN A 33 -7.64 -18.81 -3.02
C ASN A 33 -6.29 -18.76 -2.27
N VAL A 34 -5.79 -17.56 -2.04
CA VAL A 34 -4.57 -17.33 -1.27
C VAL A 34 -4.93 -16.73 0.10
N LYS A 35 -4.30 -17.27 1.13
CA LYS A 35 -4.32 -16.73 2.49
C LYS A 35 -2.93 -16.22 2.83
N ILE A 36 -2.88 -15.00 3.34
CA ILE A 36 -1.64 -14.28 3.65
C ILE A 36 -1.72 -13.76 5.07
N THR A 37 -0.70 -14.03 5.85
CA THR A 37 -0.60 -13.48 7.20
C THR A 37 0.84 -13.07 7.52
N GLY A 38 0.99 -12.08 8.39
CA GLY A 38 2.29 -11.60 8.82
C GLY A 38 2.57 -11.87 10.30
N GLU A 39 3.84 -12.02 10.64
CA GLU A 39 4.30 -12.07 12.02
C GLU A 39 4.73 -10.68 12.49
N CYS A 40 4.10 -10.19 13.55
CA CYS A 40 4.45 -8.88 14.13
C CYS A 40 4.45 -7.72 13.12
N LEU A 41 3.47 -7.71 12.21
CA LEU A 41 3.27 -6.65 11.21
C LEU A 41 4.48 -6.44 10.29
N PRO A 42 4.91 -7.43 9.50
CA PRO A 42 5.96 -7.24 8.52
C PRO A 42 5.54 -6.20 7.47
N ILE A 43 6.53 -5.52 6.92
CA ILE A 43 6.33 -4.37 6.05
C ILE A 43 6.52 -4.78 4.60
N ILE A 44 5.54 -4.51 3.76
CA ILE A 44 5.62 -4.70 2.30
C ILE A 44 5.74 -3.33 1.64
N MET A 45 6.85 -3.07 0.95
CA MET A 45 7.19 -1.72 0.46
C MET A 45 7.31 -1.66 -1.06
N ALA A 46 6.53 -0.80 -1.70
CA ALA A 46 6.76 -0.44 -3.10
C ALA A 46 8.02 0.43 -3.23
N THR A 47 8.87 0.14 -4.18
CA THR A 47 10.09 0.91 -4.44
C THR A 47 10.53 0.83 -5.90
N GLY A 48 11.28 1.83 -6.33
CA GLY A 48 11.99 1.83 -7.61
C GLY A 48 11.23 2.45 -8.79
N PRO A 49 11.90 2.54 -9.95
CA PRO A 49 11.42 3.32 -11.08
C PRO A 49 10.16 2.78 -11.74
N PHE A 50 9.79 1.52 -11.51
CA PHE A 50 8.56 0.94 -12.03
C PHE A 50 7.31 1.68 -11.55
N PHE A 51 7.39 2.30 -10.37
CA PHE A 51 6.31 3.04 -9.72
C PHE A 51 6.49 4.56 -9.77
N SER A 52 7.38 5.09 -10.60
CA SER A 52 7.70 6.53 -10.61
C SER A 52 6.77 7.38 -11.47
N ASP A 53 5.99 6.78 -12.38
CA ASP A 53 5.15 7.51 -13.32
C ASP A 53 3.71 7.66 -12.79
N GLN A 54 3.38 8.85 -12.30
CA GLN A 54 2.03 9.17 -11.81
C GLN A 54 0.97 9.23 -12.92
N ASN A 55 1.36 9.41 -14.18
CA ASN A 55 0.44 9.43 -15.31
C ASN A 55 0.09 8.03 -15.81
N ASN A 56 0.84 7.02 -15.34
CA ASN A 56 0.61 5.61 -15.65
C ASN A 56 0.77 4.78 -14.36
N PRO A 57 -0.11 4.97 -13.37
CA PRO A 57 0.01 4.31 -12.08
C PRO A 57 -0.11 2.80 -12.20
N LYS A 58 0.60 2.10 -11.33
CA LYS A 58 0.68 0.64 -11.34
C LYS A 58 0.52 0.08 -9.93
N PRO A 59 -0.23 -1.02 -9.77
CA PRO A 59 -0.38 -1.65 -8.47
C PRO A 59 0.92 -2.32 -8.01
N MET A 60 1.23 -2.18 -6.72
CA MET A 60 2.23 -3.01 -6.06
C MET A 60 1.70 -4.43 -5.89
N TRP A 61 0.51 -4.58 -5.31
CA TRP A 61 -0.23 -5.83 -5.31
C TRP A 61 -1.52 -5.67 -6.11
N SER A 62 -1.71 -6.53 -7.12
CA SER A 62 -2.95 -6.66 -7.86
C SER A 62 -3.65 -7.92 -7.39
N VAL A 63 -4.75 -7.77 -6.66
CA VAL A 63 -5.48 -8.89 -6.04
C VAL A 63 -6.60 -9.33 -6.97
N GLY A 64 -6.38 -10.48 -7.59
CA GLY A 64 -7.25 -10.97 -8.66
C GLY A 64 -7.14 -10.17 -9.96
N THR A 65 -8.01 -10.48 -10.90
CA THR A 65 -8.21 -9.72 -12.15
C THR A 65 -9.62 -9.11 -12.17
N PRO A 66 -9.87 -8.02 -12.91
CA PRO A 66 -11.18 -7.38 -12.95
C PRO A 66 -12.32 -8.36 -13.22
N GLY A 67 -13.30 -8.41 -12.31
CA GLY A 67 -14.46 -9.32 -12.37
C GLY A 67 -14.18 -10.77 -11.96
N GLN A 68 -12.99 -11.08 -11.49
CA GLN A 68 -12.67 -12.42 -11.01
C GLN A 68 -13.38 -12.73 -9.69
N LEU A 69 -13.98 -13.93 -9.62
CA LEU A 69 -14.57 -14.43 -8.39
C LEU A 69 -13.56 -15.29 -7.63
N GLY A 70 -13.64 -15.29 -6.30
CA GLY A 70 -12.80 -16.14 -5.47
C GLY A 70 -12.66 -15.63 -4.04
N THR A 71 -11.73 -16.22 -3.31
CA THR A 71 -11.40 -15.86 -1.92
C THR A 71 -9.98 -15.36 -1.83
N VAL A 72 -9.74 -14.34 -1.04
CA VAL A 72 -8.40 -13.89 -0.64
C VAL A 72 -8.49 -13.36 0.79
N GLU A 73 -7.64 -13.86 1.64
CA GLU A 73 -7.53 -13.40 3.02
C GLU A 73 -6.14 -12.78 3.24
N ILE A 74 -6.10 -11.54 3.71
CA ILE A 74 -4.85 -10.83 4.02
C ILE A 74 -4.95 -10.33 5.45
N SER A 75 -3.98 -10.65 6.29
CA SER A 75 -3.97 -10.16 7.68
C SER A 75 -2.58 -9.78 8.18
N ASP A 76 -2.55 -8.93 9.20
CA ASP A 76 -1.37 -8.62 10.03
C ASP A 76 -0.17 -8.09 9.23
N LEU A 77 -0.41 -7.17 8.30
CA LEU A 77 0.63 -6.58 7.45
C LEU A 77 0.64 -5.05 7.54
N VAL A 78 1.80 -4.47 7.34
CA VAL A 78 1.95 -3.03 7.05
C VAL A 78 2.39 -2.85 5.60
N PHE A 79 1.72 -1.97 4.90
CA PHE A 79 2.06 -1.58 3.53
C PHE A 79 2.68 -0.19 3.53
N GLU A 80 3.84 -0.06 2.93
CA GLU A 80 4.60 1.18 2.87
C GLU A 80 5.16 1.45 1.47
N THR A 81 5.90 2.54 1.37
CA THR A 81 6.71 2.87 0.19
C THR A 81 8.11 3.30 0.60
N GLN A 82 9.07 3.09 -0.28
CA GLN A 82 10.44 3.57 -0.12
C GLN A 82 10.81 4.48 -1.28
N GLY A 83 11.15 5.72 -0.92
CA GLY A 83 11.46 6.77 -1.87
C GLY A 83 10.23 7.32 -2.59
N PRO A 84 10.41 8.29 -3.51
CA PRO A 84 9.32 8.81 -4.31
C PRO A 84 8.83 7.75 -5.30
N VAL A 85 7.59 7.32 -5.13
CA VAL A 85 6.91 6.38 -6.04
C VAL A 85 5.50 6.89 -6.37
N PRO A 86 5.39 8.06 -7.02
CA PRO A 86 4.13 8.76 -7.25
C PRO A 86 3.12 7.99 -8.12
N GLY A 87 3.54 6.92 -8.78
CA GLY A 87 2.68 6.04 -9.57
C GLY A 87 2.31 4.73 -8.85
N ALA A 88 2.66 4.56 -7.56
CA ALA A 88 2.34 3.34 -6.84
C ALA A 88 0.89 3.32 -6.35
N ILE A 89 0.07 2.42 -6.86
CA ILE A 89 -1.15 1.94 -6.20
C ILE A 89 -0.73 0.80 -5.28
N ILE A 90 -0.90 0.95 -3.97
CA ILE A 90 -0.35 -0.03 -3.04
C ILE A 90 -1.10 -1.36 -3.15
N ILE A 91 -2.43 -1.33 -3.09
CA ILE A 91 -3.27 -2.50 -3.38
C ILE A 91 -4.33 -2.11 -4.40
N GLU A 92 -4.41 -2.87 -5.49
CA GLU A 92 -5.54 -2.87 -6.39
C GLU A 92 -6.36 -4.14 -6.16
N TRP A 93 -7.58 -3.94 -5.69
CA TRP A 93 -8.51 -5.01 -5.33
C TRP A 93 -9.50 -5.24 -6.47
N ASN A 94 -9.34 -6.34 -7.20
CA ASN A 94 -10.12 -6.69 -8.39
C ASN A 94 -11.07 -7.86 -8.17
N ILE A 95 -10.91 -8.57 -7.05
CA ILE A 95 -11.66 -9.79 -6.78
C ILE A 95 -13.03 -9.48 -6.16
N ALA A 96 -14.03 -10.26 -6.53
CA ALA A 96 -15.30 -10.30 -5.84
C ALA A 96 -15.48 -11.63 -5.11
N ALA A 97 -16.16 -11.62 -3.98
CA ALA A 97 -16.52 -12.83 -3.26
C ALA A 97 -17.29 -13.78 -4.18
N ASP A 98 -16.91 -15.04 -4.20
CA ASP A 98 -17.51 -16.08 -5.05
C ASP A 98 -18.89 -16.53 -4.57
N ASN A 99 -19.27 -16.16 -3.35
CA ASN A 99 -20.54 -16.51 -2.75
C ASN A 99 -21.17 -15.30 -2.03
N ALA A 100 -22.28 -14.82 -2.56
CA ALA A 100 -23.03 -13.71 -1.98
C ALA A 100 -23.59 -14.00 -0.58
N THR A 101 -23.64 -15.26 -0.16
CA THR A 101 -24.11 -15.67 1.17
C THR A 101 -22.99 -15.80 2.20
N THR A 102 -21.74 -15.78 1.75
CA THR A 102 -20.56 -15.88 2.62
C THR A 102 -19.94 -14.50 2.75
N GLN A 103 -20.28 -13.77 3.80
CA GLN A 103 -19.61 -12.51 4.11
C GLN A 103 -18.12 -12.75 4.34
N ALA A 104 -17.31 -11.79 3.94
CA ALA A 104 -15.87 -11.78 4.19
C ALA A 104 -15.09 -12.95 3.56
N SER A 105 -15.60 -13.57 2.49
CA SER A 105 -14.84 -14.60 1.76
C SER A 105 -13.61 -14.03 1.03
N ALA A 106 -13.57 -12.72 0.81
CA ALA A 106 -12.41 -11.99 0.34
C ALA A 106 -12.28 -10.71 1.16
N GLY A 107 -11.13 -10.51 1.82
CA GLY A 107 -10.97 -9.36 2.70
C GLY A 107 -9.57 -9.14 3.24
N ILE A 108 -9.45 -8.05 4.00
CA ILE A 108 -8.24 -7.61 4.68
C ILE A 108 -8.58 -7.34 6.14
N TRP A 109 -7.78 -7.89 7.07
CA TRP A 109 -7.92 -7.73 8.51
C TRP A 109 -6.61 -7.27 9.13
N ASP A 110 -6.66 -6.35 10.08
CA ASP A 110 -5.49 -5.91 10.84
C ASP A 110 -4.29 -5.50 9.96
N ALA A 111 -4.57 -4.98 8.77
CA ALA A 111 -3.54 -4.52 7.85
C ALA A 111 -3.63 -3.01 7.65
N HIS A 112 -2.46 -2.36 7.57
CA HIS A 112 -2.36 -0.92 7.65
C HIS A 112 -1.50 -0.36 6.52
N TRP A 113 -1.83 0.85 6.07
CA TRP A 113 -1.01 1.60 5.11
C TRP A 113 -0.33 2.75 5.84
N ARG A 114 0.99 2.81 5.77
CA ARG A 114 1.78 3.88 6.38
C ARG A 114 2.74 4.43 5.33
N ILE A 115 2.57 5.68 4.92
CA ILE A 115 3.37 6.30 3.88
C ILE A 115 4.25 7.39 4.48
N GLY A 116 5.55 7.15 4.49
CA GLY A 116 6.56 8.05 5.03
C GLY A 116 6.67 8.05 6.56
N GLY A 117 7.57 8.85 7.10
CA GLY A 117 7.78 9.08 8.53
C GLY A 117 8.55 8.00 9.28
N SER A 118 8.84 6.86 8.66
CA SER A 118 9.55 5.75 9.27
C SER A 118 10.98 5.63 8.74
N ALA A 119 11.88 5.10 9.55
CA ALA A 119 13.22 4.77 9.13
C ALA A 119 13.20 3.82 7.91
N GLY A 120 14.05 4.08 6.94
CA GLY A 120 14.16 3.28 5.73
C GLY A 120 13.18 3.64 4.61
N THR A 121 12.16 4.48 4.86
CA THR A 121 11.22 4.92 3.81
C THR A 121 11.83 5.92 2.84
N GLN A 122 12.90 6.64 3.22
CA GLN A 122 13.45 7.78 2.46
C GLN A 122 12.44 8.94 2.27
N LEU A 123 11.40 8.96 3.08
CA LEU A 123 10.34 9.96 3.11
C LEU A 123 10.23 10.53 4.53
N GLN A 124 11.37 10.93 5.07
CA GLN A 124 11.55 11.47 6.40
C GLN A 124 11.91 12.96 6.34
N MET A 125 12.15 13.56 7.49
CA MET A 125 12.41 14.98 7.64
C MET A 125 13.57 15.51 6.76
N ASP A 126 14.61 14.73 6.57
CA ASP A 126 15.76 15.10 5.75
C ASP A 126 15.40 15.29 4.26
N THR A 127 14.38 14.61 3.78
CA THR A 127 13.88 14.72 2.41
C THR A 127 12.59 15.53 2.33
N CYS A 128 11.72 15.40 3.31
CA CYS A 128 10.34 15.87 3.30
C CYS A 128 10.03 16.85 4.44
N LEU A 129 10.96 17.76 4.72
CA LEU A 129 10.79 18.76 5.77
C LEU A 129 9.56 19.61 5.56
N LYS A 130 8.72 19.71 6.59
CA LYS A 130 7.57 20.62 6.60
C LYS A 130 8.05 22.09 6.57
N ASN A 131 7.60 22.80 5.55
CA ASN A 131 7.88 24.23 5.42
C ASN A 131 6.56 25.02 5.24
N PRO A 132 5.93 25.43 6.35
CA PRO A 132 4.59 25.98 6.35
C PRO A 132 4.43 27.31 5.61
N GLY A 133 5.51 28.04 5.35
CA GLY A 133 5.52 29.29 4.62
C GLY A 133 5.65 29.18 3.10
N VAL A 134 5.83 27.98 2.58
CA VAL A 134 6.11 27.78 1.16
C VAL A 134 4.94 27.08 0.46
N THR A 135 4.49 27.67 -0.64
CA THR A 135 3.53 27.01 -1.54
C THR A 135 4.24 25.90 -2.30
N THR A 136 3.77 24.68 -2.14
CA THR A 136 4.31 23.51 -2.84
C THR A 136 3.57 23.24 -4.13
N THR A 137 4.33 22.85 -5.13
CA THR A 137 3.84 22.31 -6.40
C THR A 137 4.22 20.84 -6.51
N LEU A 138 3.64 20.11 -7.45
CA LEU A 138 4.06 18.72 -7.75
C LEU A 138 5.57 18.63 -8.02
N ALA A 139 6.11 19.59 -8.77
CA ALA A 139 7.54 19.60 -9.08
C ALA A 139 8.42 19.85 -7.84
N SER A 140 8.03 20.79 -6.97
CA SER A 140 8.81 21.11 -5.76
C SER A 140 8.69 20.05 -4.67
N SER A 141 7.69 19.17 -4.75
CA SER A 141 7.46 18.08 -3.81
C SER A 141 7.81 16.69 -4.38
N ALA A 142 8.45 16.63 -5.55
CA ALA A 142 8.68 15.38 -6.26
C ALA A 142 9.41 14.30 -5.41
N SER A 143 10.35 14.72 -4.55
CA SER A 143 11.08 13.82 -3.66
C SER A 143 10.23 13.25 -2.52
N CYS A 144 9.04 13.83 -2.29
CA CYS A 144 8.16 13.47 -1.17
C CYS A 144 6.85 12.81 -1.62
N GLN A 145 6.70 12.51 -2.92
CA GLN A 145 5.51 11.85 -3.46
C GLN A 145 5.58 10.34 -3.18
N GLY A 146 5.06 9.92 -2.06
CA GLY A 146 5.24 8.56 -1.55
C GLY A 146 4.36 7.50 -2.18
N ALA A 147 3.19 7.86 -2.72
CA ALA A 147 2.27 6.90 -3.35
C ALA A 147 1.30 7.61 -4.30
N PHE A 148 0.66 6.84 -5.18
CA PHE A 148 -0.49 7.30 -5.97
C PHE A 148 -1.80 7.06 -5.20
N MET A 149 -1.99 5.85 -4.68
CA MET A 149 -3.22 5.44 -3.98
C MET A 149 -2.92 4.32 -3.00
N LEU A 150 -3.58 4.30 -1.85
CA LEU A 150 -3.38 3.24 -0.85
C LEU A 150 -4.16 1.98 -1.20
N LEU A 151 -5.44 2.14 -1.52
CA LEU A 151 -6.33 1.04 -1.88
C LEU A 151 -7.25 1.47 -3.03
N HIS A 152 -7.24 0.72 -4.10
CA HIS A 152 -8.14 0.88 -5.24
C HIS A 152 -9.05 -0.34 -5.34
N VAL A 153 -10.30 -0.20 -4.96
CA VAL A 153 -11.32 -1.23 -5.19
C VAL A 153 -11.95 -0.96 -6.54
N THR A 154 -11.80 -1.90 -7.48
CA THR A 154 -12.30 -1.71 -8.84
C THR A 154 -13.82 -1.92 -8.93
N PRO A 155 -14.52 -1.39 -9.96
CA PRO A 155 -15.98 -1.35 -9.98
C PRO A 155 -16.70 -2.70 -9.89
N GLN A 156 -16.04 -3.79 -10.28
CA GLN A 156 -16.60 -5.16 -10.25
C GLN A 156 -16.15 -5.94 -9.02
N ALA A 157 -15.36 -5.35 -8.16
CA ALA A 157 -14.83 -5.98 -6.98
C ALA A 157 -15.69 -5.68 -5.74
N ASN A 158 -15.63 -6.56 -4.77
CA ASN A 158 -16.09 -6.32 -3.42
C ASN A 158 -15.13 -6.96 -2.43
N GLY A 159 -15.14 -6.50 -1.18
CA GLY A 159 -14.27 -7.03 -0.15
C GLY A 159 -14.74 -6.61 1.23
N TYR A 160 -14.29 -7.34 2.23
CA TYR A 160 -14.49 -7.02 3.62
C TYR A 160 -13.19 -6.44 4.19
N PHE A 161 -13.25 -5.27 4.78
CA PHE A 161 -12.09 -4.58 5.34
C PHE A 161 -12.36 -4.26 6.81
N GLU A 162 -11.62 -4.87 7.71
CA GLU A 162 -11.80 -4.73 9.14
C GLU A 162 -10.50 -4.37 9.83
N ASN A 163 -10.58 -3.46 10.78
CA ASN A 163 -9.44 -2.96 11.55
C ASN A 163 -8.27 -2.51 10.66
N THR A 164 -8.61 -1.84 9.57
CA THR A 164 -7.65 -1.28 8.61
C THR A 164 -7.61 0.24 8.74
N TRP A 165 -6.42 0.82 8.59
CA TRP A 165 -6.28 2.26 8.52
C TRP A 165 -5.18 2.66 7.54
N GLY A 166 -5.33 3.84 6.94
CA GLY A 166 -4.34 4.44 6.07
C GLY A 166 -3.82 5.73 6.69
N TRP A 167 -2.51 5.84 6.83
CA TRP A 167 -1.86 7.01 7.37
C TRP A 167 -0.81 7.53 6.41
N VAL A 168 -0.92 8.82 6.12
CA VAL A 168 0.12 9.59 5.46
C VAL A 168 0.82 10.39 6.53
N ALA A 169 2.09 10.13 6.73
CA ALA A 169 2.84 10.68 7.83
C ALA A 169 2.90 12.22 7.78
N ASP A 170 2.67 12.84 8.91
CA ASP A 170 2.80 14.28 9.16
C ASP A 170 3.91 14.61 10.17
N HIS A 171 4.56 13.57 10.71
CA HIS A 171 5.69 13.67 11.63
C HIS A 171 6.57 12.42 11.57
N GLU A 172 7.80 12.55 12.09
CA GLU A 172 8.73 11.43 12.21
C GLU A 172 8.31 10.45 13.30
N LEU A 173 8.44 9.15 13.03
CA LEU A 173 8.15 8.10 14.00
C LEU A 173 9.38 7.59 14.73
N ASP A 174 10.51 7.54 14.05
CA ASP A 174 11.70 6.78 14.47
C ASP A 174 12.90 7.67 14.83
N MET A 175 12.68 8.97 14.91
CA MET A 175 13.70 9.87 15.44
C MET A 175 13.85 9.62 16.94
N GLY A 176 15.03 9.19 17.38
CA GLY A 176 15.36 8.96 18.79
C GLY A 176 15.36 10.22 19.67
N THR A 177 14.77 11.29 19.22
CA THR A 177 14.57 12.55 19.91
C THR A 177 13.16 12.61 20.47
N ARG A 178 13.00 13.23 21.64
CA ARG A 178 11.71 13.37 22.31
C ARG A 178 10.71 14.24 21.54
N ASP A 179 11.19 15.05 20.63
CA ASP A 179 10.37 15.95 19.84
C ASP A 179 10.19 15.31 18.46
N GLN A 180 9.01 14.83 18.21
CA GLN A 180 8.61 14.41 16.87
C GLN A 180 8.62 15.65 15.98
N ILE A 181 9.55 15.69 15.03
CA ILE A 181 9.65 16.80 14.10
C ILE A 181 8.63 16.58 12.99
N ASP A 182 7.78 17.56 12.79
CA ASP A 182 6.79 17.54 11.71
C ASP A 182 7.47 17.35 10.36
N ILE A 183 7.10 16.30 9.67
CA ILE A 183 7.41 16.15 8.26
C ILE A 183 6.38 16.89 7.41
N TYR A 184 6.69 17.01 6.15
CA TYR A 184 5.80 17.62 5.18
C TYR A 184 4.45 16.92 5.21
N ASN A 185 3.43 17.53 5.80
CA ASN A 185 2.14 16.88 6.00
C ASN A 185 1.49 16.52 4.67
N GLY A 186 1.91 15.42 4.14
CA GLY A 186 1.24 14.62 3.13
C GLY A 186 0.67 15.29 1.88
N ARG A 187 0.83 16.61 1.69
CA ARG A 187 0.29 17.27 0.50
C ARG A 187 0.82 16.66 -0.79
N SER A 188 2.06 16.22 -0.76
CA SER A 188 2.70 15.56 -1.89
C SER A 188 2.33 14.08 -2.02
N VAL A 189 1.80 13.48 -0.97
CA VAL A 189 1.36 12.09 -0.95
C VAL A 189 -0.14 11.97 -1.22
N ILE A 190 -0.91 13.02 -0.87
CA ILE A 190 -2.38 13.05 -1.02
C ILE A 190 -2.83 13.43 -2.45
N HIS A 191 -1.95 13.87 -3.32
CA HIS A 191 -2.34 14.19 -4.70
C HIS A 191 -2.95 13.00 -5.45
N ALA A 192 -2.75 11.79 -4.98
CA ALA A 192 -3.42 10.61 -5.49
C ALA A 192 -4.95 10.61 -5.25
N GLN A 193 -5.43 11.30 -4.23
CA GLN A 193 -6.86 11.32 -3.89
C GLN A 193 -7.67 12.34 -4.67
N SER A 194 -7.02 13.34 -5.28
CA SER A 194 -7.73 14.41 -5.98
C SER A 194 -8.33 14.00 -7.33
N ASN A 195 -8.01 12.81 -7.81
CA ASN A 195 -8.50 12.28 -9.09
C ASN A 195 -9.51 11.15 -8.94
N LEU A 196 -10.01 10.88 -7.73
CA LEU A 196 -11.14 10.00 -7.57
C LEU A 196 -12.37 10.69 -8.19
N PRO A 197 -13.08 10.05 -9.13
CA PRO A 197 -14.34 10.58 -9.59
C PRO A 197 -15.26 10.72 -8.36
N SER A 198 -15.84 11.90 -8.21
CA SER A 198 -16.90 12.13 -7.22
C SER A 198 -18.08 11.24 -7.59
N TYR A 199 -18.34 10.23 -6.77
CA TYR A 199 -19.57 9.44 -6.82
C TYR A 199 -20.66 10.17 -6.05
#